data_192a4158068e3e7190044b0c18caaa75
#
_entry.id   192a4158068e3e7190044b0c18caaa75
#
_cell.length_a   1.000
_cell.length_b   1.000
_cell.length_c   1.000
_cell.angle_alpha   90.00
_cell.angle_beta   90.00
_cell.angle_gamma   90.00
#
_symmetry.space_group_name_H-M   'P 1'
#
loop_
_entity.id
_entity.type
_entity.pdbx_description
1 polymer ?
#
loop_
_entity_poly.entity_id
_entity_poly.type
_entity_poly.pdbx_seq_one_letter_code
_entity_poly.pdbx_strand_id
1 'polypeptide(L)'
;MNLNTHKIKSITVISILILTSLYSYAQTPIGAWERYYDDENGNSIRSVVIFSEKFQSIAMYNAKSGEFIYSNGGTWELNNNMMTEKVEFDTANSERVGDILTFEVKITNDSLSLPDANWHFSKIDDGTPGELNGAWLMSGRYRNGVKQTRSTDRPRKTMKILSGKRFQWIAFDTDKKEFKGTGGGTYTTIDGKYSKKIEFFSRDNSRVGMDLEFDFNIDDGNWIHKGKTSKGDPLHEIWQKRQK
;
A
#
# COMPACT_ATOMS: atom_id res chain seq x y z
N MET A 1 -26.01 3.91 -87.10
CA MET A 1 -25.94 2.74 -86.23
C MET A 1 -25.06 3.11 -85.02
N ASN A 2 -25.74 3.58 -83.94
CA ASN A 2 -25.08 4.16 -82.78
C ASN A 2 -24.98 3.10 -81.66
N LEU A 3 -23.78 2.75 -81.27
CA LEU A 3 -23.50 1.86 -80.13
C LEU A 3 -23.35 2.73 -78.88
N ASN A 4 -24.32 2.61 -77.99
CA ASN A 4 -24.28 3.21 -76.64
C ASN A 4 -23.35 2.42 -75.75
N THR A 5 -22.27 3.03 -75.34
CA THR A 5 -21.39 2.48 -74.28
C THR A 5 -21.86 2.93 -72.92
N HIS A 6 -22.45 2.01 -72.14
CA HIS A 6 -22.75 2.20 -70.73
C HIS A 6 -21.46 2.17 -69.91
N LYS A 7 -21.09 3.30 -69.31
CA LYS A 7 -20.04 3.38 -68.30
C LYS A 7 -20.58 2.87 -66.97
N ILE A 8 -20.12 1.71 -66.57
CA ILE A 8 -20.32 1.17 -65.22
C ILE A 8 -19.38 1.93 -64.26
N LYS A 9 -19.97 2.74 -63.35
CA LYS A 9 -19.21 3.35 -62.25
C LYS A 9 -19.04 2.30 -61.15
N SER A 10 -17.82 1.78 -60.98
CA SER A 10 -17.45 0.99 -59.80
C SER A 10 -17.43 1.88 -58.58
N ILE A 11 -18.36 1.66 -57.67
CA ILE A 11 -18.33 2.25 -56.33
C ILE A 11 -17.48 1.34 -55.46
N THR A 12 -16.27 1.77 -55.17
CA THR A 12 -15.37 1.09 -54.22
C THR A 12 -15.82 1.49 -52.79
N VAL A 13 -16.51 0.59 -52.08
CA VAL A 13 -16.85 0.76 -50.71
C VAL A 13 -15.62 0.46 -49.88
N ILE A 14 -14.93 1.47 -49.36
CA ILE A 14 -13.82 1.33 -48.42
C ILE A 14 -14.47 1.08 -47.03
N SER A 15 -14.50 -0.17 -46.62
CA SER A 15 -14.83 -0.53 -45.25
C SER A 15 -13.66 -0.17 -44.33
N ILE A 16 -13.77 0.93 -43.63
CA ILE A 16 -12.84 1.28 -42.54
C ILE A 16 -13.17 0.38 -41.36
N LEU A 17 -12.42 -0.69 -41.18
CA LEU A 17 -12.39 -1.47 -39.95
C LEU A 17 -11.74 -0.60 -38.86
N ILE A 18 -12.54 0.04 -38.01
CA ILE A 18 -12.07 0.63 -36.77
C ILE A 18 -11.76 -0.52 -35.82
N LEU A 19 -10.50 -0.95 -35.78
CA LEU A 19 -10.00 -1.78 -34.69
C LEU A 19 -9.96 -0.92 -33.43
N THR A 20 -11.04 -0.94 -32.66
CA THR A 20 -10.99 -0.50 -31.26
C THR A 20 -10.19 -1.54 -30.50
N SER A 21 -8.90 -1.31 -30.35
CA SER A 21 -8.08 -2.04 -29.40
C SER A 21 -8.65 -1.79 -28.02
N LEU A 22 -9.39 -2.74 -27.48
CA LEU A 22 -9.77 -2.78 -26.08
C LEU A 22 -8.47 -2.95 -25.28
N TYR A 23 -7.88 -1.86 -24.87
CA TYR A 23 -6.83 -1.89 -23.86
C TYR A 23 -7.47 -2.42 -22.58
N SER A 24 -7.39 -3.71 -22.37
CA SER A 24 -7.65 -4.31 -21.08
C SER A 24 -6.52 -3.84 -20.16
N TYR A 25 -6.73 -2.75 -19.44
CA TYR A 25 -5.84 -2.42 -18.33
C TYR A 25 -5.90 -3.58 -17.35
N ALA A 26 -4.79 -4.28 -17.19
CA ALA A 26 -4.68 -5.28 -16.14
C ALA A 26 -5.03 -4.62 -14.82
N GLN A 27 -6.12 -5.07 -14.20
CA GLN A 27 -6.56 -4.52 -12.93
C GLN A 27 -5.49 -4.84 -11.89
N THR A 28 -5.01 -3.81 -11.21
CA THR A 28 -3.96 -3.92 -10.21
C THR A 28 -4.52 -3.60 -8.83
N PRO A 29 -4.10 -4.29 -7.76
CA PRO A 29 -4.46 -3.94 -6.40
C PRO A 29 -3.71 -2.71 -5.87
N ILE A 30 -2.72 -2.17 -6.60
CA ILE A 30 -1.89 -1.04 -6.14
C ILE A 30 -2.79 0.11 -5.67
N GLY A 31 -2.44 0.66 -4.51
CA GLY A 31 -3.22 1.69 -3.83
C GLY A 31 -3.65 1.25 -2.43
N ALA A 32 -4.72 1.86 -1.94
CA ALA A 32 -5.28 1.53 -0.64
C ALA A 32 -6.77 1.20 -0.76
N TRP A 33 -7.18 0.25 0.05
CA TRP A 33 -8.53 -0.28 0.09
C TRP A 33 -9.01 -0.42 1.52
N GLU A 34 -10.31 -0.25 1.76
CA GLU A 34 -10.89 -0.38 3.08
C GLU A 34 -12.19 -1.16 3.09
N ARG A 35 -12.48 -1.77 4.22
CA ARG A 35 -13.79 -2.33 4.53
C ARG A 35 -14.15 -2.06 5.98
N TYR A 36 -15.45 -2.04 6.25
CA TYR A 36 -16.01 -1.97 7.58
C TYR A 36 -16.85 -3.22 7.85
N TYR A 37 -16.83 -3.70 9.07
CA TYR A 37 -17.68 -4.80 9.55
C TYR A 37 -17.83 -4.69 11.07
N ASP A 38 -18.86 -5.28 11.62
CA ASP A 38 -19.05 -5.34 13.06
C ASP A 38 -18.47 -6.64 13.61
N ASP A 39 -17.77 -6.56 14.74
CA ASP A 39 -17.32 -7.73 15.49
C ASP A 39 -18.47 -8.39 16.27
N GLU A 40 -18.19 -9.50 16.95
CA GLU A 40 -19.18 -10.25 17.74
C GLU A 40 -19.81 -9.43 18.89
N ASN A 41 -19.15 -8.35 19.30
CA ASN A 41 -19.60 -7.44 20.35
C ASN A 41 -20.33 -6.21 19.81
N GLY A 42 -20.52 -6.13 18.49
CA GLY A 42 -21.14 -5.00 17.81
C GLY A 42 -20.24 -3.76 17.67
N ASN A 43 -18.92 -3.91 17.84
CA ASN A 43 -17.99 -2.82 17.56
C ASN A 43 -17.72 -2.76 16.05
N SER A 44 -17.78 -1.56 15.50
CA SER A 44 -17.40 -1.34 14.10
C SER A 44 -15.88 -1.40 13.93
N ILE A 45 -15.41 -2.32 13.10
CA ILE A 45 -14.01 -2.56 12.80
C ILE A 45 -13.72 -2.04 11.39
N ARG A 46 -12.65 -1.27 11.28
CA ARG A 46 -12.11 -0.83 9.99
C ARG A 46 -10.88 -1.66 9.64
N SER A 47 -10.88 -2.23 8.44
CA SER A 47 -9.71 -2.86 7.85
C SER A 47 -9.20 -1.99 6.72
N VAL A 48 -7.92 -1.67 6.72
CA VAL A 48 -7.26 -0.94 5.63
C VAL A 48 -6.09 -1.79 5.12
N VAL A 49 -6.08 -2.08 3.83
CA VAL A 49 -4.94 -2.73 3.16
C VAL A 49 -4.29 -1.76 2.19
N ILE A 50 -2.96 -1.70 2.22
CA ILE A 50 -2.14 -0.93 1.31
C ILE A 50 -1.34 -1.90 0.45
N PHE A 51 -1.48 -1.76 -0.86
CA PHE A 51 -0.65 -2.45 -1.84
C PHE A 51 0.32 -1.46 -2.49
N SER A 52 1.59 -1.73 -2.38
CA SER A 52 2.63 -1.14 -3.22
C SER A 52 3.01 -2.14 -4.33
N GLU A 53 3.98 -1.82 -5.17
CA GLU A 53 4.34 -2.65 -6.33
C GLU A 53 4.62 -4.13 -6.00
N LYS A 54 5.22 -4.43 -4.84
CA LYS A 54 5.64 -5.80 -4.44
C LYS A 54 5.26 -6.18 -3.02
N PHE A 55 4.72 -5.24 -2.26
CA PHE A 55 4.48 -5.42 -0.83
C PHE A 55 3.06 -5.01 -0.50
N GLN A 56 2.48 -5.71 0.47
CA GLN A 56 1.18 -5.37 1.03
C GLN A 56 1.26 -5.36 2.56
N SER A 57 0.35 -4.62 3.17
CA SER A 57 0.09 -4.68 4.60
C SER A 57 -1.37 -4.33 4.86
N ILE A 58 -2.03 -5.15 5.67
CA ILE A 58 -3.37 -4.88 6.20
C ILE A 58 -3.27 -4.51 7.68
N ALA A 59 -4.08 -3.57 8.12
CA ALA A 59 -4.32 -3.27 9.53
C ALA A 59 -5.82 -3.25 9.82
N MET A 60 -6.20 -3.82 10.97
CA MET A 60 -7.56 -3.83 11.49
C MET A 60 -7.57 -3.12 12.85
N TYR A 61 -8.51 -2.23 13.04
CA TYR A 61 -8.65 -1.44 14.25
C TYR A 61 -10.09 -1.00 14.47
N ASN A 62 -10.46 -0.72 15.70
CA ASN A 62 -11.78 -0.19 16.01
C ASN A 62 -11.98 1.14 15.28
N ALA A 63 -13.06 1.26 14.51
CA ALA A 63 -13.29 2.41 13.62
C ALA A 63 -13.50 3.73 14.39
N LYS A 64 -13.93 3.66 15.64
CA LYS A 64 -14.24 4.83 16.49
C LYS A 64 -13.06 5.21 17.39
N SER A 65 -12.45 4.24 18.07
CA SER A 65 -11.38 4.49 19.06
C SER A 65 -9.97 4.42 18.45
N GLY A 66 -9.82 3.82 17.27
CA GLY A 66 -8.51 3.54 16.68
C GLY A 66 -7.73 2.43 17.40
N GLU A 67 -8.36 1.72 18.33
CA GLU A 67 -7.74 0.61 19.06
C GLU A 67 -7.29 -0.47 18.08
N PHE A 68 -5.99 -0.75 18.10
CA PHE A 68 -5.37 -1.72 17.21
C PHE A 68 -5.81 -3.15 17.55
N ILE A 69 -6.18 -3.93 16.53
CA ILE A 69 -6.65 -5.31 16.68
C ILE A 69 -5.69 -6.27 15.99
N TYR A 70 -5.37 -6.04 14.73
CA TYR A 70 -4.65 -7.02 13.92
C TYR A 70 -3.88 -6.37 12.78
N SER A 71 -2.76 -6.98 12.39
CA SER A 71 -2.06 -6.63 11.14
C SER A 71 -1.25 -7.83 10.65
N ASN A 72 -1.24 -8.03 9.34
CA ASN A 72 -0.29 -8.88 8.66
C ASN A 72 0.22 -8.21 7.39
N GLY A 73 1.20 -8.84 6.76
CA GLY A 73 1.70 -8.39 5.48
C GLY A 73 2.96 -9.10 5.04
N GLY A 74 3.38 -8.75 3.83
CA GLY A 74 4.55 -9.34 3.21
C GLY A 74 4.65 -8.99 1.73
N THR A 75 5.19 -9.90 0.93
CA THR A 75 5.25 -9.76 -0.53
C THR A 75 3.99 -10.32 -1.17
N TRP A 76 3.66 -9.81 -2.36
CA TRP A 76 2.55 -10.34 -3.15
C TRP A 76 2.89 -10.40 -4.64
N GLU A 77 2.21 -11.30 -5.33
CA GLU A 77 2.18 -11.41 -6.80
C GLU A 77 0.75 -11.72 -7.22
N LEU A 78 0.33 -11.15 -8.35
CA LEU A 78 -0.98 -11.39 -8.94
C LEU A 78 -0.82 -12.01 -10.32
N ASN A 79 -1.40 -13.19 -10.52
CA ASN A 79 -1.46 -13.86 -11.81
C ASN A 79 -2.93 -14.09 -12.17
N ASN A 80 -3.43 -13.34 -13.17
CA ASN A 80 -4.85 -13.23 -13.46
C ASN A 80 -5.63 -12.76 -12.21
N ASN A 81 -6.44 -13.64 -11.63
CA ASN A 81 -7.20 -13.39 -10.42
C ASN A 81 -6.68 -14.15 -9.19
N MET A 82 -5.53 -14.82 -9.31
CA MET A 82 -4.91 -15.54 -8.19
C MET A 82 -3.82 -14.70 -7.56
N MET A 83 -4.06 -14.26 -6.32
CA MET A 83 -3.09 -13.58 -5.48
C MET A 83 -2.25 -14.61 -4.75
N THR A 84 -0.93 -14.46 -4.81
CA THR A 84 0.01 -15.23 -4.00
C THR A 84 0.73 -14.29 -3.05
N GLU A 85 0.65 -14.54 -1.77
CA GLU A 85 1.30 -13.75 -0.71
C GLU A 85 2.30 -14.59 0.05
N LYS A 86 3.49 -14.02 0.33
CA LYS A 86 4.42 -14.58 1.31
C LYS A 86 4.37 -13.72 2.58
N VAL A 87 3.97 -14.34 3.67
CA VAL A 87 3.81 -13.67 4.96
C VAL A 87 5.17 -13.33 5.57
N GLU A 88 5.40 -12.07 5.90
CA GLU A 88 6.61 -11.61 6.60
C GLU A 88 6.36 -11.25 8.06
N PHE A 89 5.13 -10.91 8.41
CA PHE A 89 4.68 -10.71 9.79
C PHE A 89 3.18 -10.98 9.90
N ASP A 90 2.77 -11.47 11.06
CA ASP A 90 1.38 -11.71 11.44
C ASP A 90 1.25 -11.52 12.95
N THR A 91 0.34 -10.63 13.39
CA THR A 91 0.22 -10.28 14.81
C THR A 91 -0.63 -11.25 15.62
N ALA A 92 -1.45 -12.06 14.95
CA ALA A 92 -2.30 -13.08 15.60
C ALA A 92 -1.64 -14.46 15.62
N ASN A 93 -0.83 -14.77 14.59
CA ASN A 93 -0.18 -16.08 14.48
C ASN A 93 1.22 -15.97 13.87
N SER A 94 2.23 -15.89 14.73
CA SER A 94 3.63 -15.79 14.32
C SER A 94 4.12 -16.99 13.50
N GLU A 95 3.51 -18.17 13.65
CA GLU A 95 3.92 -19.37 12.90
C GLU A 95 3.67 -19.24 11.40
N ARG A 96 2.72 -18.40 11.01
CA ARG A 96 2.47 -18.11 9.59
C ARG A 96 3.59 -17.34 8.88
N VAL A 97 4.55 -16.78 9.62
CA VAL A 97 5.69 -16.09 9.02
C VAL A 97 6.52 -17.06 8.19
N GLY A 98 6.63 -16.79 6.90
CA GLY A 98 7.26 -17.65 5.90
C GLY A 98 6.26 -18.42 5.02
N ASP A 99 4.99 -18.53 5.43
CA ASP A 99 3.96 -19.19 4.63
C ASP A 99 3.72 -18.49 3.30
N ILE A 100 3.36 -19.29 2.31
CA ILE A 100 2.90 -18.84 1.01
C ILE A 100 1.41 -19.18 0.90
N LEU A 101 0.61 -18.16 0.72
CA LEU A 101 -0.85 -18.27 0.60
C LEU A 101 -1.26 -17.91 -0.82
N THR A 102 -2.16 -18.69 -1.41
CA THR A 102 -2.73 -18.39 -2.73
C THR A 102 -4.25 -18.43 -2.62
N PHE A 103 -4.91 -17.37 -3.11
CA PHE A 103 -6.35 -17.20 -3.04
C PHE A 103 -6.87 -16.36 -4.20
N GLU A 104 -8.15 -16.51 -4.53
CA GLU A 104 -8.80 -15.74 -5.56
C GLU A 104 -9.08 -14.31 -5.08
N VAL A 105 -8.82 -13.33 -5.95
CA VAL A 105 -9.24 -11.95 -5.78
C VAL A 105 -10.00 -11.47 -7.00
N LYS A 106 -11.02 -10.62 -6.79
CA LYS A 106 -11.71 -9.93 -7.86
C LYS A 106 -11.50 -8.45 -7.68
N ILE A 107 -10.91 -7.80 -8.68
CA ILE A 107 -10.57 -6.39 -8.64
C ILE A 107 -11.39 -5.69 -9.71
N THR A 108 -12.00 -4.55 -9.36
CA THR A 108 -12.62 -3.60 -10.27
C THR A 108 -11.99 -2.22 -10.07
N ASN A 109 -12.50 -1.22 -10.76
CA ASN A 109 -12.01 0.15 -10.55
C ASN A 109 -12.20 0.62 -9.11
N ASP A 110 -13.28 0.22 -8.44
CA ASP A 110 -13.70 0.76 -7.14
C ASP A 110 -13.76 -0.29 -6.02
N SER A 111 -13.58 -1.58 -6.34
CA SER A 111 -13.68 -2.66 -5.37
C SER A 111 -12.60 -3.72 -5.51
N LEU A 112 -12.22 -4.31 -4.37
CA LEU A 112 -11.40 -5.50 -4.27
C LEU A 112 -12.14 -6.49 -3.36
N SER A 113 -12.34 -7.72 -3.83
CA SER A 113 -13.02 -8.74 -3.02
C SER A 113 -12.22 -10.04 -2.99
N LEU A 114 -12.35 -10.74 -1.86
CA LEU A 114 -11.85 -12.09 -1.63
C LEU A 114 -13.07 -13.00 -1.49
N PRO A 115 -13.49 -13.71 -2.55
CA PRO A 115 -14.73 -14.47 -2.55
C PRO A 115 -14.79 -15.53 -1.44
N ASP A 116 -13.72 -16.31 -1.25
CA ASP A 116 -13.67 -17.39 -0.27
C ASP A 116 -13.81 -16.90 1.17
N ALA A 117 -13.35 -15.68 1.46
CA ALA A 117 -13.47 -15.06 2.77
C ALA A 117 -14.73 -14.18 2.92
N ASN A 118 -15.49 -13.99 1.84
CA ASN A 118 -16.60 -13.02 1.77
C ASN A 118 -16.18 -11.61 2.20
N TRP A 119 -14.97 -11.17 1.79
CA TRP A 119 -14.46 -9.85 2.09
C TRP A 119 -14.64 -8.93 0.90
N HIS A 120 -15.15 -7.73 1.16
CA HIS A 120 -15.38 -6.71 0.15
C HIS A 120 -14.76 -5.39 0.62
N PHE A 121 -13.81 -4.89 -0.16
CA PHE A 121 -13.13 -3.63 0.09
C PHE A 121 -13.54 -2.60 -0.95
N SER A 122 -13.69 -1.35 -0.52
CA SER A 122 -13.83 -0.17 -1.38
C SER A 122 -12.48 0.50 -1.56
N LYS A 123 -12.23 1.09 -2.73
CA LYS A 123 -11.00 1.81 -3.02
C LYS A 123 -10.92 3.12 -2.22
N ILE A 124 -9.79 3.37 -1.58
CA ILE A 124 -9.44 4.68 -0.98
C ILE A 124 -8.68 5.54 -1.99
N ASP A 125 -7.66 4.96 -2.62
CA ASP A 125 -6.83 5.58 -3.65
C ASP A 125 -6.14 4.52 -4.54
N ASP A 126 -5.59 4.94 -5.66
CA ASP A 126 -4.88 4.12 -6.64
C ASP A 126 -3.35 4.23 -6.53
N GLY A 127 -2.84 4.77 -5.43
CA GLY A 127 -1.43 5.05 -5.22
C GLY A 127 -1.01 6.46 -5.69
N THR A 128 -1.94 7.27 -6.20
CA THR A 128 -1.68 8.66 -6.63
C THR A 128 -2.57 9.66 -5.87
N PRO A 129 -2.13 10.92 -5.71
CA PRO A 129 -0.74 11.37 -5.84
C PRO A 129 0.12 10.81 -4.73
N GLY A 130 1.44 10.69 -4.91
CA GLY A 130 2.28 10.20 -3.82
C GLY A 130 3.76 10.16 -4.19
N GLU A 131 4.52 11.18 -3.81
CA GLU A 131 5.98 11.17 -3.95
C GLU A 131 6.62 10.05 -3.11
N LEU A 132 5.97 9.68 -2.00
CA LEU A 132 6.43 8.66 -1.07
C LEU A 132 5.73 7.31 -1.24
N ASN A 133 4.86 7.14 -2.24
CA ASN A 133 4.20 5.86 -2.44
C ASN A 133 5.21 4.71 -2.62
N GLY A 134 4.84 3.52 -2.13
CA GLY A 134 5.72 2.35 -2.15
C GLY A 134 6.09 1.86 -0.76
N ALA A 135 6.98 0.89 -0.72
CA ALA A 135 7.54 0.35 0.52
C ALA A 135 8.96 0.90 0.75
N TRP A 136 9.25 1.28 1.98
CA TRP A 136 10.52 1.87 2.40
C TRP A 136 11.06 1.17 3.63
N LEU A 137 12.36 0.88 3.64
CA LEU A 137 13.06 0.32 4.78
C LEU A 137 13.94 1.38 5.43
N MET A 138 13.91 1.46 6.75
CA MET A 138 14.79 2.33 7.50
C MET A 138 16.24 1.86 7.30
N SER A 139 17.04 2.65 6.59
CA SER A 139 18.44 2.37 6.22
C SER A 139 19.45 3.16 7.02
N GLY A 140 19.00 4.15 7.82
CA GLY A 140 19.91 4.95 8.63
C GLY A 140 19.22 6.07 9.39
N ARG A 141 20.06 6.83 10.09
CA ARG A 141 19.64 8.05 10.82
C ARG A 141 20.84 8.95 11.04
N TYR A 142 20.58 10.21 11.31
CA TYR A 142 21.57 11.10 11.86
C TYR A 142 21.42 11.18 13.38
N ARG A 143 22.52 11.07 14.11
CA ARG A 143 22.57 11.26 15.56
C ARG A 143 23.74 12.15 15.90
N ASN A 144 23.47 13.29 16.56
CA ASN A 144 24.47 14.31 16.86
C ASN A 144 25.26 14.76 15.61
N GLY A 145 24.57 14.93 14.48
CA GLY A 145 25.18 15.32 13.20
C GLY A 145 25.90 14.19 12.45
N VAL A 146 26.10 13.01 13.06
CA VAL A 146 26.78 11.87 12.45
C VAL A 146 25.79 10.93 11.80
N LYS A 147 26.01 10.60 10.51
CA LYS A 147 25.25 9.61 9.76
C LYS A 147 25.57 8.21 10.25
N GLN A 148 24.56 7.49 10.68
CA GLN A 148 24.63 6.07 11.06
C GLN A 148 23.80 5.28 10.04
N THR A 149 24.42 4.33 9.36
CA THR A 149 23.76 3.46 8.39
C THR A 149 23.52 2.08 8.96
N ARG A 150 22.52 1.37 8.43
CA ARG A 150 22.28 -0.04 8.73
C ARG A 150 21.88 -0.77 7.45
N SER A 151 22.24 -2.04 7.35
CA SER A 151 21.78 -2.90 6.25
C SER A 151 20.27 -3.10 6.32
N THR A 152 19.64 -3.07 5.16
CA THR A 152 18.21 -3.37 4.96
C THR A 152 17.96 -4.87 4.70
N ASP A 153 19.03 -5.69 4.53
CA ASP A 153 18.94 -7.13 4.28
C ASP A 153 18.77 -7.96 5.56
N ARG A 154 18.73 -7.30 6.72
CA ARG A 154 18.55 -7.97 8.00
C ARG A 154 17.14 -8.54 8.13
N PRO A 155 16.97 -9.69 8.86
CA PRO A 155 15.65 -10.21 9.19
C PRO A 155 14.79 -9.19 9.95
N ARG A 156 15.39 -8.43 10.89
CA ARG A 156 14.71 -7.35 11.59
C ARG A 156 14.59 -6.12 10.69
N LYS A 157 13.36 -5.79 10.36
CA LYS A 157 13.01 -4.66 9.51
C LYS A 157 12.18 -3.61 10.26
N THR A 158 12.32 -2.36 9.85
CA THR A 158 11.35 -1.31 10.12
C THR A 158 10.95 -0.78 8.75
N MET A 159 9.72 -1.01 8.38
CA MET A 159 9.17 -0.70 7.07
C MET A 159 8.12 0.40 7.19
N LYS A 160 8.02 1.26 6.20
CA LYS A 160 6.83 2.06 5.90
C LYS A 160 6.30 1.60 4.56
N ILE A 161 4.99 1.44 4.45
CA ILE A 161 4.27 1.24 3.20
C ILE A 161 3.27 2.37 3.03
N LEU A 162 3.27 2.98 1.85
CA LEU A 162 2.44 4.14 1.56
C LEU A 162 1.74 3.96 0.20
N SER A 163 0.48 4.34 0.14
CA SER A 163 -0.28 4.55 -1.10
C SER A 163 -0.33 6.05 -1.44
N GLY A 164 -1.32 6.53 -2.15
CA GLY A 164 -1.50 7.97 -2.41
C GLY A 164 -1.88 8.79 -1.18
N LYS A 165 -2.64 8.20 -0.23
CA LYS A 165 -3.20 8.90 0.95
C LYS A 165 -3.00 8.16 2.26
N ARG A 166 -2.63 6.89 2.21
CA ARG A 166 -2.53 6.02 3.39
C ARG A 166 -1.09 5.65 3.66
N PHE A 167 -0.74 5.54 4.94
CA PHE A 167 0.54 5.01 5.37
C PHE A 167 0.37 3.99 6.49
N GLN A 168 1.30 3.05 6.55
CA GLN A 168 1.51 2.19 7.71
C GLN A 168 3.01 2.03 7.93
N TRP A 169 3.50 2.17 9.15
CA TRP A 169 4.81 1.73 9.55
C TRP A 169 4.70 0.40 10.31
N ILE A 170 5.65 -0.48 10.11
CA ILE A 170 5.69 -1.79 10.74
C ILE A 170 7.12 -2.11 11.16
N ALA A 171 7.29 -2.65 12.37
CA ALA A 171 8.56 -3.20 12.84
C ALA A 171 8.37 -4.69 13.15
N PHE A 172 9.18 -5.54 12.54
CA PHE A 172 9.10 -6.99 12.63
C PHE A 172 10.47 -7.65 12.45
N ASP A 173 10.55 -8.95 12.74
CA ASP A 173 11.74 -9.79 12.56
C ASP A 173 11.31 -11.12 11.97
N THR A 174 11.74 -11.41 10.74
CA THR A 174 11.31 -12.61 10.01
C THR A 174 11.95 -13.89 10.52
N ASP A 175 13.20 -13.86 11.04
CA ASP A 175 13.86 -15.04 11.56
C ASP A 175 13.31 -15.44 12.94
N LYS A 176 13.01 -14.44 13.76
CA LYS A 176 12.43 -14.66 15.08
C LYS A 176 10.91 -14.80 15.06
N LYS A 177 10.30 -14.56 13.89
CA LYS A 177 8.85 -14.49 13.70
C LYS A 177 8.18 -13.50 14.68
N GLU A 178 8.84 -12.40 14.99
CA GLU A 178 8.38 -11.45 15.99
C GLU A 178 7.80 -10.21 15.37
N PHE A 179 6.57 -9.87 15.72
CA PHE A 179 6.02 -8.55 15.53
C PHE A 179 6.46 -7.61 16.66
N LYS A 180 6.86 -6.38 16.32
CA LYS A 180 7.40 -5.42 17.30
C LYS A 180 6.55 -4.16 17.44
N GLY A 181 5.70 -3.87 16.48
CA GLY A 181 4.78 -2.74 16.54
C GLY A 181 4.42 -2.19 15.17
N THR A 182 3.28 -1.52 15.12
CA THR A 182 2.77 -0.83 13.93
C THR A 182 1.95 0.41 14.32
N GLY A 183 1.75 1.27 13.36
CA GLY A 183 0.82 2.39 13.41
C GLY A 183 0.62 2.95 12.00
N GLY A 184 -0.51 3.59 11.80
CA GLY A 184 -0.87 4.07 10.47
C GLY A 184 -1.98 5.10 10.50
N GLY A 185 -2.37 5.52 9.32
CA GLY A 185 -3.41 6.53 9.13
C GLY A 185 -3.31 7.18 7.76
N THR A 186 -3.64 8.46 7.70
CA THR A 186 -3.56 9.27 6.49
C THR A 186 -2.30 10.12 6.46
N TYR A 187 -1.88 10.52 5.26
CA TYR A 187 -0.78 11.46 5.07
C TYR A 187 -0.96 12.33 3.83
N THR A 188 -0.19 13.41 3.78
CA THR A 188 0.02 14.27 2.61
C THR A 188 1.50 14.62 2.46
N THR A 189 1.90 14.93 1.23
CA THR A 189 3.22 15.50 0.89
C THR A 189 3.00 16.78 0.13
N ILE A 190 3.18 17.92 0.79
CA ILE A 190 2.96 19.26 0.21
C ILE A 190 4.14 20.13 0.63
N ASP A 191 4.75 20.86 -0.30
CA ASP A 191 5.82 21.84 -0.06
C ASP A 191 6.97 21.31 0.81
N GLY A 192 7.41 20.07 0.56
CA GLY A 192 8.49 19.42 1.32
C GLY A 192 8.09 18.98 2.73
N LYS A 193 6.80 19.03 3.07
CA LYS A 193 6.25 18.54 4.33
C LYS A 193 5.55 17.21 4.16
N TYR A 194 5.89 16.27 5.03
CA TYR A 194 5.19 15.01 5.23
C TYR A 194 4.32 15.14 6.48
N SER A 195 3.05 15.45 6.28
CA SER A 195 2.07 15.59 7.36
C SER A 195 1.24 14.32 7.45
N LYS A 196 1.06 13.78 8.65
CA LYS A 196 0.31 12.54 8.87
C LYS A 196 -0.60 12.63 10.07
N LYS A 197 -1.77 11.99 9.97
CA LYS A 197 -2.70 11.79 11.07
C LYS A 197 -2.71 10.32 11.47
N ILE A 198 -2.51 10.06 12.76
CA ILE A 198 -2.49 8.70 13.31
C ILE A 198 -3.93 8.22 13.53
N GLU A 199 -4.31 7.12 12.92
CA GLU A 199 -5.63 6.51 13.09
C GLU A 199 -5.59 5.26 13.96
N PHE A 200 -4.44 4.59 14.05
CA PHE A 200 -4.20 3.47 14.96
C PHE A 200 -2.72 3.38 15.36
N PHE A 201 -2.46 2.86 16.56
CA PHE A 201 -1.10 2.68 17.05
C PHE A 201 -1.03 1.51 18.05
N SER A 202 -0.37 0.42 17.68
CA SER A 202 -0.42 -0.86 18.42
C SER A 202 0.19 -0.83 19.82
N ARG A 203 1.05 0.15 20.13
CA ARG A 203 1.76 0.23 21.40
C ARG A 203 1.17 1.21 22.40
N ASP A 204 0.39 2.17 21.93
CA ASP A 204 -0.08 3.28 22.75
C ASP A 204 -1.25 3.98 22.06
N ASN A 205 -2.46 3.59 22.43
CA ASN A 205 -3.68 4.12 21.82
C ASN A 205 -3.86 5.63 22.02
N SER A 206 -3.18 6.25 23.00
CA SER A 206 -3.21 7.70 23.20
C SER A 206 -2.59 8.50 22.03
N ARG A 207 -1.92 7.82 21.10
CA ARG A 207 -1.40 8.41 19.86
C ARG A 207 -2.43 8.60 18.76
N VAL A 208 -3.58 7.95 18.89
CA VAL A 208 -4.67 8.08 17.93
C VAL A 208 -5.19 9.52 17.93
N GLY A 209 -5.41 10.06 16.74
CA GLY A 209 -5.83 11.45 16.54
C GLY A 209 -4.68 12.46 16.47
N MET A 210 -3.43 12.09 16.80
CA MET A 210 -2.29 13.01 16.69
C MET A 210 -1.99 13.36 15.25
N ASP A 211 -1.78 14.66 15.01
CA ASP A 211 -1.20 15.17 13.78
C ASP A 211 0.30 15.39 13.97
N LEU A 212 1.10 14.90 13.05
CA LEU A 212 2.56 15.00 13.07
C LEU A 212 3.06 15.52 11.73
N GLU A 213 3.97 16.49 11.76
CA GLU A 213 4.59 17.07 10.58
C GLU A 213 6.09 16.87 10.60
N PHE A 214 6.65 16.59 9.42
CA PHE A 214 8.06 16.33 9.21
C PHE A 214 8.52 17.02 7.92
N ASP A 215 9.73 17.48 7.88
CA ASP A 215 10.40 17.80 6.62
C ASP A 215 10.75 16.49 5.91
N PHE A 216 10.57 16.46 4.60
CA PHE A 216 11.02 15.35 3.77
C PHE A 216 11.64 15.86 2.46
N ASN A 217 12.59 15.10 1.97
CA ASN A 217 13.09 15.20 0.60
C ASN A 217 13.56 13.83 0.13
N ILE A 218 13.62 13.66 -1.18
CA ILE A 218 14.26 12.51 -1.81
C ILE A 218 15.66 12.96 -2.23
N ASP A 219 16.67 12.28 -1.71
CA ASP A 219 18.09 12.54 -1.96
C ASP A 219 18.77 11.23 -2.37
N ASP A 220 19.27 11.17 -3.61
CA ASP A 220 19.84 9.96 -4.22
C ASP A 220 18.94 8.72 -4.04
N GLY A 221 17.63 8.89 -4.31
CA GLY A 221 16.62 7.82 -4.17
C GLY A 221 16.29 7.44 -2.72
N ASN A 222 16.88 8.08 -1.72
CA ASN A 222 16.56 7.85 -0.32
C ASN A 222 15.61 8.93 0.19
N TRP A 223 14.64 8.52 0.97
CA TRP A 223 13.74 9.43 1.68
C TRP A 223 14.41 9.90 2.99
N ILE A 224 14.73 11.17 3.06
CA ILE A 224 15.20 11.84 4.26
C ILE A 224 13.99 12.38 5.03
N HIS A 225 13.85 11.97 6.28
CA HIS A 225 12.70 12.22 7.13
C HIS A 225 13.16 12.91 8.43
N LYS A 226 12.86 14.20 8.57
CA LYS A 226 13.34 15.02 9.68
C LYS A 226 12.19 15.71 10.42
N GLY A 227 12.26 15.76 11.74
CA GLY A 227 11.25 16.41 12.57
C GLY A 227 11.33 15.99 14.03
N LYS A 228 10.18 15.83 14.66
CA LYS A 228 10.05 15.33 16.04
C LYS A 228 9.19 14.08 16.08
N THR A 229 9.56 13.16 16.96
CA THR A 229 8.70 11.99 17.26
C THR A 229 7.43 12.45 17.95
N SER A 230 6.45 11.56 18.08
CA SER A 230 5.23 11.81 18.88
C SER A 230 5.49 12.02 20.38
N LYS A 231 6.75 11.84 20.84
CA LYS A 231 7.21 12.17 22.20
C LYS A 231 7.93 13.51 22.27
N GLY A 232 8.11 14.21 21.13
CA GLY A 232 8.84 15.46 21.03
C GLY A 232 10.35 15.31 20.80
N ASP A 233 10.88 14.09 20.79
CA ASP A 233 12.32 13.85 20.57
C ASP A 233 12.72 14.17 19.13
N PRO A 234 13.92 14.71 18.89
CA PRO A 234 14.43 14.94 17.54
C PRO A 234 14.51 13.64 16.73
N LEU A 235 14.06 13.71 15.48
CA LEU A 235 14.09 12.61 14.53
C LEU A 235 14.76 13.06 13.24
N HIS A 236 15.71 12.28 12.74
CA HIS A 236 16.32 12.47 11.44
C HIS A 236 16.70 11.10 10.87
N GLU A 237 15.80 10.53 10.08
CA GLU A 237 15.88 9.18 9.55
C GLU A 237 16.15 9.16 8.06
N ILE A 238 16.75 8.06 7.60
CA ILE A 238 17.02 7.77 6.20
C ILE A 238 16.27 6.48 5.85
N TRP A 239 15.47 6.54 4.81
CA TRP A 239 14.66 5.43 4.33
C TRP A 239 15.03 5.12 2.88
N GLN A 240 15.35 3.86 2.62
CA GLN A 240 15.65 3.35 1.29
C GLN A 240 14.40 2.68 0.71
N LYS A 241 14.11 2.93 -0.56
CA LYS A 241 13.01 2.23 -1.23
C LYS A 241 13.27 0.73 -1.20
N ARG A 242 12.28 -0.04 -0.74
CA ARG A 242 12.39 -1.49 -0.64
C ARG A 242 12.31 -2.07 -2.04
N GLN A 243 13.37 -2.76 -2.42
CA GLN A 243 13.44 -3.56 -3.65
C GLN A 243 13.17 -5.02 -3.33
N LYS A 244 12.93 -5.85 -4.35
CA LYS A 244 12.73 -7.30 -4.16
C LYS A 244 13.92 -7.95 -3.48
#